data_c38a83ae81285d48061f665f23f37214
#
_entry.id   c38a83ae81285d48061f665f23f37214
#
_cell.length_a   1.000
_cell.length_b   1.000
_cell.length_c   1.000
_cell.angle_alpha   90.00
_cell.angle_beta   90.00
_cell.angle_gamma   90.00
#
_symmetry.space_group_name_H-M   'P 1'
#
loop_
_entity.id
_entity.type
_entity.pdbx_description
1 polymer ?
#
loop_
_entity_poly.entity_id
_entity_poly.type
_entity_poly.pdbx_seq_one_letter_code
_entity_poly.pdbx_strand_id
1 'polypeptide(L)'
;GFLGLYDFPNTLCISPNNQVVHGIPNKNYFEEGDIISIDCGVLKNGYYGDHAYTFSIGNIKSETKKLLKICKESLYIGINEFRTNKRVGDLGYAIQNHNEKNGYGVVRELVGHGLGKKMHEGPAIPN
;
A
#
# COMPACT_ATOMS: atom_id res chain seq x y z
N GLY A 1 13.20 -6.90 7.26
CA GLY A 1 12.63 -5.97 6.59
C GLY A 1 13.35 -4.96 5.73
N PHE A 2 12.99 -3.72 5.93
CA PHE A 2 13.41 -2.65 5.02
C PHE A 2 14.80 -2.08 5.31
N LEU A 3 15.27 -2.15 6.55
CA LEU A 3 16.58 -1.60 6.92
C LEU A 3 17.71 -2.18 6.06
N GLY A 4 18.41 -1.31 5.36
CA GLY A 4 19.51 -1.65 4.44
C GLY A 4 19.06 -2.12 3.05
N LEU A 5 17.77 -2.33 2.81
CA LEU A 5 17.24 -2.67 1.48
C LEU A 5 17.29 -1.42 0.59
N TYR A 6 18.06 -1.48 -0.50
CA TYR A 6 18.33 -0.32 -1.38
C TYR A 6 18.79 0.92 -0.60
N ASP A 7 19.64 0.70 0.43
CA ASP A 7 20.15 1.74 1.32
C ASP A 7 19.07 2.46 2.16
N PHE A 8 17.88 1.86 2.31
CA PHE A 8 16.82 2.44 3.14
C PHE A 8 17.25 2.49 4.61
N PRO A 9 17.20 3.65 5.29
CA PRO A 9 17.85 3.86 6.58
C PRO A 9 17.05 3.38 7.79
N ASN A 10 15.80 2.91 7.61
CA ASN A 10 14.89 2.59 8.71
C ASN A 10 14.22 1.23 8.54
N THR A 11 13.55 0.77 9.58
CA THR A 11 12.84 -0.53 9.61
C THR A 11 11.41 -0.46 9.06
N LEU A 12 10.82 0.74 9.07
CA LEU A 12 9.47 1.04 8.60
C LEU A 12 9.50 2.19 7.58
N CYS A 13 8.59 2.16 6.61
CA CYS A 13 8.22 3.37 5.89
C CYS A 13 7.06 4.04 6.62
N ILE A 14 7.16 5.35 6.85
CA ILE A 14 6.11 6.17 7.45
C ILE A 14 5.83 7.36 6.54
N SER A 15 4.70 7.30 5.85
CA SER A 15 4.33 8.25 4.80
C SER A 15 3.09 9.04 5.21
N PRO A 16 3.24 10.30 5.70
CA PRO A 16 2.12 11.14 6.10
C PRO A 16 1.46 11.84 4.90
N ASN A 17 0.16 11.97 4.95
CA ASN A 17 -0.70 12.78 4.07
C ASN A 17 -0.46 12.52 2.57
N ASN A 18 0.14 13.48 1.87
CA ASN A 18 0.39 13.41 0.43
C ASN A 18 1.64 12.60 0.04
N GLN A 19 2.40 12.11 1.00
CA GLN A 19 3.51 11.21 0.74
C GLN A 19 2.96 9.81 0.46
N VAL A 20 3.06 9.36 -0.80
CA VAL A 20 2.40 8.13 -1.26
C VAL A 20 3.01 6.89 -0.61
N VAL A 21 4.34 6.73 -0.70
CA VAL A 21 5.09 5.57 -0.18
C VAL A 21 6.51 5.97 0.23
N HIS A 22 7.24 5.03 0.84
CA HIS A 22 8.67 5.09 1.13
C HIS A 22 9.10 6.27 2.02
N GLY A 23 8.17 6.80 2.84
CA GLY A 23 8.49 7.86 3.77
C GLY A 23 9.54 7.42 4.79
N ILE A 24 10.59 8.24 4.96
CA ILE A 24 11.63 8.00 5.96
C ILE A 24 11.13 8.56 7.30
N PRO A 25 11.04 7.73 8.34
CA PRO A 25 10.67 8.18 9.68
C PRO A 25 11.55 9.34 10.16
N ASN A 26 10.93 10.35 10.74
CA ASN A 26 11.61 11.52 11.26
C ASN A 26 11.04 11.92 12.65
N LYS A 27 11.45 13.08 13.18
CA LYS A 27 11.04 13.56 14.51
C LYS A 27 9.83 14.50 14.48
N ASN A 28 9.17 14.68 13.33
CA ASN A 28 7.98 15.51 13.25
C ASN A 28 6.83 14.84 13.98
N TYR A 29 6.05 15.65 14.67
CA TYR A 29 4.82 15.18 15.32
C TYR A 29 3.70 15.13 14.28
N PHE A 30 2.78 14.20 14.49
CA PHE A 30 1.53 14.11 13.74
C PHE A 30 0.46 14.95 14.42
N GLU A 31 -0.42 15.54 13.63
CA GLU A 31 -1.49 16.40 14.11
C GLU A 31 -2.86 15.75 13.88
N GLU A 32 -3.86 16.22 14.61
CA GLU A 32 -5.24 15.82 14.36
C GLU A 32 -5.66 16.19 12.94
N GLY A 33 -6.22 15.23 12.22
CA GLY A 33 -6.58 15.38 10.81
C GLY A 33 -5.59 14.73 9.85
N ASP A 34 -4.40 14.34 10.31
CA ASP A 34 -3.43 13.62 9.50
C ASP A 34 -3.87 12.19 9.19
N ILE A 35 -3.43 11.68 8.05
CA ILE A 35 -3.40 10.26 7.74
C ILE A 35 -1.96 9.80 7.58
N ILE A 36 -1.66 8.59 8.05
CA ILE A 36 -0.30 8.06 8.07
C ILE A 36 -0.31 6.65 7.51
N SER A 37 0.33 6.46 6.37
CA SER A 37 0.57 5.13 5.81
C SER A 37 1.84 4.56 6.43
N ILE A 38 1.69 3.45 7.14
CA ILE A 38 2.79 2.70 7.74
C ILE A 38 2.95 1.41 6.95
N ASP A 39 4.16 1.19 6.46
CA ASP A 39 4.53 0.01 5.70
C ASP A 39 5.66 -0.74 6.43
N CYS A 40 5.46 -2.04 6.60
CA CYS A 40 6.29 -2.91 7.44
C CYS A 40 6.69 -4.19 6.72
N GLY A 41 7.95 -4.27 6.32
CA GLY A 41 8.55 -5.49 5.83
C GLY A 41 9.20 -6.32 6.96
N VAL A 42 8.91 -7.62 7.03
CA VAL A 42 9.44 -8.54 8.04
C VAL A 42 10.14 -9.71 7.36
N LEU A 43 11.32 -10.07 7.84
CA LEU A 43 12.00 -11.32 7.46
C LEU A 43 11.91 -12.30 8.62
N LYS A 44 11.28 -13.45 8.40
CA LYS A 44 11.16 -14.50 9.40
C LYS A 44 11.40 -15.88 8.74
N ASN A 45 12.29 -16.66 9.32
CA ASN A 45 12.62 -18.03 8.86
C ASN A 45 13.02 -18.07 7.38
N GLY A 46 13.69 -17.02 6.87
CA GLY A 46 14.14 -16.94 5.48
C GLY A 46 13.08 -16.50 4.46
N TYR A 47 11.91 -16.06 4.92
CA TYR A 47 10.83 -15.55 4.07
C TYR A 47 10.41 -14.16 4.49
N TYR A 48 10.06 -13.34 3.50
CA TYR A 48 9.55 -11.99 3.70
C TYR A 48 8.04 -11.96 3.82
N GLY A 49 7.55 -11.11 4.72
CA GLY A 49 6.17 -10.64 4.78
C GLY A 49 6.16 -9.13 4.64
N ASP A 50 5.13 -8.60 4.01
CA ASP A 50 4.99 -7.19 3.71
C ASP A 50 3.54 -6.75 3.94
N HIS A 51 3.36 -5.64 4.66
CA HIS A 51 2.03 -5.16 5.01
C HIS A 51 2.04 -3.65 5.20
N ALA A 52 1.12 -2.98 4.53
CA ALA A 52 0.88 -1.55 4.72
C ALA A 52 -0.55 -1.28 5.18
N TYR A 53 -0.70 -0.26 6.02
CA TYR A 53 -2.00 0.23 6.46
C TYR A 53 -1.94 1.74 6.71
N THR A 54 -3.03 2.43 6.38
CA THR A 54 -3.16 3.87 6.63
C THR A 54 -4.03 4.14 7.83
N PHE A 55 -3.47 4.82 8.82
CA PHE A 55 -4.13 5.22 10.06
C PHE A 55 -4.55 6.68 10.00
N SER A 56 -5.68 7.01 10.62
CA SER A 56 -6.08 8.39 10.86
C SER A 56 -5.66 8.84 12.26
N ILE A 57 -5.22 10.08 12.38
CA ILE A 57 -4.94 10.72 13.67
C ILE A 57 -6.14 11.58 14.05
N GLY A 58 -6.84 11.16 15.10
CA GLY A 58 -8.06 11.83 15.56
C GLY A 58 -9.15 11.90 14.49
N ASN A 59 -9.79 13.06 14.37
CA ASN A 59 -10.87 13.28 13.41
C ASN A 59 -10.32 13.77 12.07
N ILE A 60 -10.56 13.02 11.01
CA ILE A 60 -10.20 13.37 9.64
C ILE A 60 -11.42 13.84 8.85
N LYS A 61 -11.20 14.61 7.79
CA LYS A 61 -12.25 15.11 6.88
C LYS A 61 -13.04 13.95 6.26
N SER A 62 -14.32 14.19 5.96
CA SER A 62 -15.21 13.19 5.33
C SER A 62 -14.68 12.71 3.97
N GLU A 63 -14.08 13.60 3.21
CA GLU A 63 -13.42 13.28 1.94
C GLU A 63 -12.26 12.29 2.13
N THR A 64 -11.41 12.52 3.14
CA THR A 64 -10.30 11.63 3.48
C THR A 64 -10.82 10.27 3.98
N LYS A 65 -11.88 10.26 4.79
CA LYS A 65 -12.54 8.99 5.20
C LYS A 65 -13.04 8.20 3.99
N LYS A 66 -13.64 8.89 3.02
CA LYS A 66 -14.10 8.27 1.77
C LYS A 66 -12.93 7.67 0.98
N LEU A 67 -11.82 8.41 0.82
CA LEU A 67 -10.61 7.91 0.15
C LEU A 67 -10.10 6.62 0.79
N LEU A 68 -9.91 6.60 2.12
CA LEU A 68 -9.42 5.43 2.84
C LEU A 68 -10.36 4.23 2.68
N LYS A 69 -11.68 4.48 2.74
CA LYS A 69 -12.69 3.44 2.55
C LYS A 69 -12.60 2.82 1.15
N ILE A 70 -12.62 3.64 0.10
CA ILE A 70 -12.58 3.18 -1.29
C ILE A 70 -11.27 2.44 -1.59
N CYS A 71 -10.13 2.94 -1.11
CA CYS A 71 -8.85 2.27 -1.24
C CYS A 71 -8.86 0.88 -0.58
N LYS A 72 -9.41 0.76 0.64
CA LYS A 72 -9.54 -0.52 1.32
C LYS A 72 -10.48 -1.48 0.58
N GLU A 73 -11.60 -0.99 0.08
CA GLU A 73 -12.53 -1.79 -0.73
C GLU A 73 -11.85 -2.31 -2.00
N SER A 74 -11.06 -1.47 -2.69
CA SER A 74 -10.35 -1.89 -3.90
C SER A 74 -9.37 -3.03 -3.66
N LEU A 75 -8.69 -3.05 -2.50
CA LEU A 75 -7.83 -4.17 -2.09
C LEU A 75 -8.61 -5.48 -2.03
N TYR A 76 -9.76 -5.50 -1.36
CA TYR A 76 -10.58 -6.72 -1.26
C TYR A 76 -11.19 -7.14 -2.59
N ILE A 77 -11.53 -6.20 -3.47
CA ILE A 77 -11.96 -6.48 -4.83
C ILE A 77 -10.82 -7.17 -5.59
N GLY A 78 -9.60 -6.64 -5.50
CA GLY A 78 -8.42 -7.26 -6.09
C GLY A 78 -8.17 -8.68 -5.55
N ILE A 79 -8.23 -8.87 -4.24
CA ILE A 79 -8.08 -10.20 -3.61
C ILE A 79 -9.14 -11.18 -4.14
N ASN A 80 -10.38 -10.75 -4.32
CA ASN A 80 -11.45 -11.60 -4.86
C ASN A 80 -11.24 -12.01 -6.32
N GLU A 81 -10.47 -11.23 -7.09
CA GLU A 81 -10.08 -11.59 -8.46
C GLU A 81 -8.86 -12.55 -8.50
N PHE A 82 -8.17 -12.75 -7.41
CA PHE A 82 -7.00 -13.64 -7.32
C PHE A 82 -7.43 -15.11 -7.26
N ARG A 83 -7.82 -15.66 -8.40
CA ARG A 83 -8.35 -17.03 -8.55
C ARG A 83 -7.76 -17.73 -9.76
N THR A 84 -7.95 -19.05 -9.79
CA THR A 84 -7.64 -19.89 -10.96
C THR A 84 -8.32 -19.33 -12.23
N ASN A 85 -7.62 -19.34 -13.33
CA ASN A 85 -8.04 -18.81 -14.65
C ASN A 85 -8.19 -17.28 -14.74
N LYS A 86 -7.69 -16.54 -13.76
CA LYS A 86 -7.57 -15.09 -13.83
C LYS A 86 -6.11 -14.68 -14.11
N ARG A 87 -5.96 -13.56 -14.78
CA ARG A 87 -4.67 -12.94 -15.06
C ARG A 87 -4.41 -11.82 -14.07
N VAL A 88 -3.15 -11.48 -13.86
CA VAL A 88 -2.75 -10.32 -13.03
C VAL A 88 -3.41 -9.02 -13.52
N GLY A 89 -3.58 -8.86 -14.84
CA GLY A 89 -4.30 -7.72 -15.42
C GLY A 89 -5.79 -7.65 -15.06
N ASP A 90 -6.45 -8.78 -14.82
CA ASP A 90 -7.86 -8.78 -14.38
C ASP A 90 -7.99 -8.18 -12.98
N LEU A 91 -7.02 -8.49 -12.10
CA LEU A 91 -6.94 -7.95 -10.75
C LEU A 91 -6.70 -6.43 -10.79
N GLY A 92 -5.68 -5.97 -11.54
CA GLY A 92 -5.39 -4.54 -11.67
C GLY A 92 -6.56 -3.78 -12.28
N TYR A 93 -7.22 -4.34 -13.32
CA TYR A 93 -8.42 -3.74 -13.91
C TYR A 93 -9.57 -3.60 -12.89
N ALA A 94 -9.80 -4.61 -12.06
CA ALA A 94 -10.86 -4.57 -11.05
C ALA A 94 -10.60 -3.48 -10.00
N ILE A 95 -9.36 -3.34 -9.54
CA ILE A 95 -8.91 -2.29 -8.63
C ILE A 95 -9.09 -0.90 -9.27
N GLN A 96 -8.54 -0.70 -10.47
CA GLN A 96 -8.63 0.55 -11.21
C GLN A 96 -10.08 0.96 -11.43
N ASN A 97 -10.91 0.07 -11.96
CA ASN A 97 -12.31 0.34 -12.27
C ASN A 97 -13.12 0.76 -11.03
N HIS A 98 -12.87 0.14 -9.87
CA HIS A 98 -13.52 0.52 -8.62
C HIS A 98 -13.12 1.93 -8.18
N ASN A 99 -11.83 2.24 -8.21
CA ASN A 99 -11.32 3.54 -7.80
C ASN A 99 -11.81 4.66 -8.75
N GLU A 100 -11.69 4.48 -10.06
CA GLU A 100 -12.09 5.47 -11.06
C GLU A 100 -13.61 5.75 -11.03
N LYS A 101 -14.45 4.74 -10.84
CA LYS A 101 -15.91 4.92 -10.64
C LYS A 101 -16.26 5.74 -9.40
N ASN A 102 -15.40 5.75 -8.41
CA ASN A 102 -15.56 6.56 -7.19
C ASN A 102 -14.89 7.93 -7.26
N GLY A 103 -14.29 8.28 -8.42
CA GLY A 103 -13.65 9.57 -8.67
C GLY A 103 -12.19 9.64 -8.22
N TYR A 104 -11.53 8.51 -7.99
CA TYR A 104 -10.12 8.41 -7.63
C TYR A 104 -9.29 7.81 -8.77
N GLY A 105 -8.06 8.27 -8.92
CA GLY A 105 -7.07 7.64 -9.80
C GLY A 105 -6.34 6.49 -9.10
N VAL A 106 -5.53 5.77 -9.88
CA VAL A 106 -4.56 4.78 -9.37
C VAL A 106 -3.14 5.22 -9.74
N VAL A 107 -2.19 4.88 -8.89
CA VAL A 107 -0.77 5.18 -9.13
C VAL A 107 -0.22 4.13 -10.08
N ARG A 108 -0.03 4.50 -11.36
CA ARG A 108 0.37 3.58 -12.44
C ARG A 108 1.87 3.30 -12.47
N GLU A 109 2.67 4.20 -11.90
CA GLU A 109 4.13 4.12 -11.85
C GLU A 109 4.64 3.14 -10.79
N LEU A 110 3.77 2.76 -9.85
CA LEU A 110 4.05 1.80 -8.81
C LEU A 110 3.18 0.55 -8.99
N VAL A 111 3.72 -0.58 -8.56
CA VAL A 111 3.05 -1.89 -8.67
C VAL A 111 3.21 -2.67 -7.36
N GLY A 112 2.27 -3.56 -7.09
CA GLY A 112 2.47 -4.63 -6.13
C GLY A 112 3.44 -5.68 -6.66
N HIS A 113 3.86 -6.60 -5.81
CA HIS A 113 4.87 -7.60 -6.15
C HIS A 113 4.67 -8.91 -5.36
N GLY A 114 5.24 -9.98 -5.89
CA GLY A 114 5.36 -11.23 -5.16
C GLY A 114 6.33 -11.11 -3.99
N LEU A 115 6.16 -11.98 -3.02
CA LEU A 115 7.01 -12.12 -1.84
C LEU A 115 7.48 -13.57 -1.71
N GLY A 116 8.67 -13.76 -1.15
CA GLY A 116 9.20 -15.08 -0.89
C GLY A 116 10.53 -15.01 -0.15
N LYS A 117 11.57 -15.59 -0.71
CA LYS A 117 12.94 -15.49 -0.17
C LYS A 117 13.58 -14.12 -0.43
N LYS A 118 13.02 -13.35 -1.33
CA LYS A 118 13.38 -11.94 -1.56
C LYS A 118 12.19 -11.06 -1.24
N MET A 119 12.44 -9.80 -0.86
CA MET A 119 11.40 -8.82 -0.61
C MET A 119 10.58 -8.53 -1.88
N HIS A 120 11.21 -8.49 -3.03
CA HIS A 120 10.56 -8.25 -4.31
C HIS A 120 10.80 -9.45 -5.23
N GLU A 121 9.73 -10.16 -5.54
CA GLU A 121 9.71 -11.26 -6.50
C GLU A 121 8.59 -11.05 -7.54
N GLY A 122 8.67 -11.74 -8.66
CA GLY A 122 7.56 -11.77 -9.61
C GLY A 122 6.32 -12.48 -9.04
N PRO A 123 5.14 -12.19 -9.58
CA PRO A 123 4.88 -11.23 -10.64
C PRO A 123 4.77 -9.78 -10.14
N ALA A 124 4.92 -8.80 -11.06
CA ALA A 124 4.48 -7.44 -10.81
C ALA A 124 2.95 -7.37 -10.92
N ILE A 125 2.32 -6.71 -9.98
CA ILE A 125 0.85 -6.63 -9.87
C ILE A 125 0.44 -5.17 -10.04
N PRO A 126 -0.18 -4.79 -11.17
CA PRO A 126 -0.63 -3.42 -11.38
C PRO A 126 -1.78 -3.05 -10.44
N ASN A 127 -1.85 -1.75 -10.14
CA ASN A 127 -2.95 -1.17 -9.35
C ASN A 127 -4.17 -0.91 -10.20
#